data_5ebbd316d19e0c69e92ab9561c49c705
#
_entry.id   5ebbd316d19e0c69e92ab9561c49c705
#
_cell.length_a   1.000
_cell.length_b   1.000
_cell.length_c   1.000
_cell.angle_alpha   90.00
_cell.angle_beta   90.00
_cell.angle_gamma   90.00
#
_symmetry.space_group_name_H-M   'P 1'
#
loop_
_entity.id
_entity.type
_entity.pdbx_description
1 polymer ?
#
loop_
_entity_poly.entity_id
_entity_poly.type
_entity_poly.pdbx_seq_one_letter_code
_entity_poly.pdbx_strand_id
1 'polypeptide(L)' 'MDRLLTADEIADRLGVTPQWVWAQARAGRMPHVRLGRYRRFRESAVEAWLEELEVGTRAGERHVATTARNR' A
#
# COMPACT_ATOMS: atom_id res chain seq x y z
N MET A 1 18.13 5.60 5.19
CA MET A 1 17.46 5.31 3.93
C MET A 1 16.50 4.15 4.11
N ASP A 2 15.35 4.23 3.49
CA ASP A 2 14.40 3.15 3.58
C ASP A 2 14.92 1.89 2.92
N ARG A 3 14.53 0.78 3.49
CA ARG A 3 14.79 -0.49 2.88
C ARG A 3 13.88 -0.66 1.67
N LEU A 4 14.43 -1.18 0.58
CA LEU A 4 13.64 -1.46 -0.61
C LEU A 4 13.23 -2.92 -0.60
N LEU A 5 11.95 -3.15 -0.85
CA LEU A 5 11.37 -4.48 -0.79
C LEU A 5 10.90 -4.92 -2.17
N THR A 6 10.90 -6.21 -2.39
CA THR A 6 10.36 -6.79 -3.61
C THR A 6 8.86 -6.88 -3.52
N ALA A 7 8.23 -7.11 -4.68
CA ALA A 7 6.78 -7.32 -4.70
C ALA A 7 6.37 -8.52 -3.86
N ASP A 8 7.19 -9.57 -3.87
CA ASP A 8 6.89 -10.76 -3.07
C ASP A 8 6.90 -10.41 -1.58
N GLU A 9 7.88 -9.61 -1.16
CA GLU A 9 7.95 -9.22 0.23
C GLU A 9 6.79 -8.33 0.63
N ILE A 10 6.41 -7.42 -0.26
CA ILE A 10 5.25 -6.57 0.01
C ILE A 10 3.97 -7.40 0.08
N ALA A 11 3.81 -8.33 -0.85
CA ALA A 11 2.62 -9.20 -0.85
C ALA A 11 2.51 -9.97 0.46
N ASP A 12 3.64 -10.48 0.94
CA ASP A 12 3.65 -11.22 2.18
C ASP A 12 3.23 -10.35 3.36
N ARG A 13 3.72 -9.12 3.40
CA ARG A 13 3.39 -8.21 4.48
C ARG A 13 1.92 -7.80 4.46
N LEU A 14 1.36 -7.64 3.26
CA LEU A 14 -0.02 -7.20 3.13
C LEU A 14 -1.02 -8.35 3.12
N GLY A 15 -0.54 -9.58 3.02
CA GLY A 15 -1.44 -10.73 2.97
C GLY A 15 -2.18 -10.84 1.67
N VAL A 16 -1.55 -10.44 0.58
CA VAL A 16 -2.12 -10.52 -0.76
C VAL A 16 -1.17 -11.27 -1.67
N THR A 17 -1.55 -11.41 -2.93
CA THR A 17 -0.69 -12.10 -3.89
C THR A 17 0.30 -11.12 -4.52
N PRO A 18 1.45 -11.62 -4.97
CA PRO A 18 2.37 -10.75 -5.71
C PRO A 18 1.74 -10.17 -6.98
N GLN A 19 0.86 -10.92 -7.62
CA GLN A 19 0.16 -10.42 -8.80
C GLN A 19 -0.66 -9.19 -8.47
N TRP A 20 -1.31 -9.21 -7.32
CA TRP A 20 -2.09 -8.06 -6.90
C TRP A 20 -1.18 -6.84 -6.72
N VAL A 21 -0.02 -7.05 -6.08
CA VAL A 21 0.94 -5.96 -5.87
C VAL A 21 1.41 -5.40 -7.21
N TRP A 22 1.76 -6.28 -8.15
CA TRP A 22 2.17 -5.84 -9.48
C TRP A 22 1.09 -5.03 -10.16
N ALA A 23 -0.17 -5.47 -10.04
CA ALA A 23 -1.27 -4.76 -10.67
C ALA A 23 -1.41 -3.36 -10.10
N GLN A 24 -1.27 -3.21 -8.80
CA GLN A 24 -1.37 -1.88 -8.17
C GLN A 24 -0.22 -0.99 -8.61
N ALA A 25 0.98 -1.54 -8.68
CA ALA A 25 2.14 -0.76 -9.09
C ALA A 25 2.01 -0.32 -10.54
N ARG A 26 1.61 -1.24 -11.43
CA ARG A 26 1.48 -0.90 -12.84
C ARG A 26 0.38 0.12 -13.08
N ALA A 27 -0.66 0.08 -12.27
CA ALA A 27 -1.75 1.04 -12.40
C ALA A 27 -1.38 2.40 -11.80
N GLY A 28 -0.23 2.50 -11.17
CA GLY A 28 0.20 3.75 -10.58
C GLY A 28 -0.46 4.08 -9.27
N ARG A 29 -1.09 3.10 -8.65
CA ARG A 29 -1.76 3.35 -7.36
C ARG A 29 -0.82 3.17 -6.19
N MET A 30 0.02 2.12 -6.22
CA MET A 30 0.94 1.85 -5.13
C MET A 30 2.29 2.50 -5.44
N PRO A 31 2.83 3.29 -4.51
CA PRO A 31 4.13 3.91 -4.74
C PRO A 31 5.21 2.86 -4.89
N HIS A 32 6.08 3.06 -5.84
CA HIS A 32 7.16 2.11 -6.09
C HIS A 32 8.32 2.84 -6.74
N VAL A 33 9.48 2.17 -6.73
CA VAL A 33 10.71 2.70 -7.32
C VAL A 33 11.04 1.85 -8.53
N ARG A 34 11.29 2.51 -9.65
CA ARG A 34 11.65 1.80 -10.87
C ARG A 34 13.17 1.82 -11.01
N LEU A 35 13.74 0.62 -11.02
CA LEU A 35 15.19 0.44 -11.19
C LEU A 35 15.39 -0.27 -12.53
N GLY A 36 15.30 0.51 -13.63
CA GLY A 36 15.30 -0.10 -14.94
C GLY A 36 14.10 -1.00 -15.10
N ARG A 37 14.34 -2.27 -15.33
CA ARG A 37 13.24 -3.22 -15.47
C ARG A 37 12.76 -3.79 -14.15
N TYR A 38 13.43 -3.43 -13.06
CA TYR A 38 13.03 -3.91 -11.73
C TYR A 38 12.13 -2.90 -11.07
N ARG A 39 11.24 -3.39 -10.21
CA ARG A 39 10.43 -2.53 -9.37
C ARG A 39 10.67 -2.94 -7.93
N ARG A 40 10.82 -1.93 -7.10
CA ARG A 40 11.01 -2.16 -5.67
C ARG A 40 10.09 -1.21 -4.93
N PHE A 41 9.90 -1.46 -3.67
CA PHE A 41 8.94 -0.71 -2.88
C PHE A 41 9.63 -0.16 -1.64
N ARG A 42 9.44 1.11 -1.42
CA ARG A 42 9.97 1.76 -0.23
C ARG A 42 9.00 1.49 0.91
N GLU A 43 9.49 0.87 1.97
CA GLU A 43 8.61 0.42 3.05
C GLU A 43 7.79 1.56 3.61
N SER A 44 8.41 2.70 3.90
CA SER A 44 7.70 3.81 4.49
C SER A 44 6.65 4.39 3.54
N ALA A 45 6.93 4.39 2.24
CA ALA A 45 5.97 4.91 1.27
C ALA A 45 4.75 4.00 1.18
N VAL A 46 4.97 2.69 1.23
CA VAL A 46 3.85 1.75 1.19
C VAL A 46 3.01 1.89 2.45
N GLU A 47 3.64 2.08 3.59
CA GLU A 47 2.91 2.26 4.84
C GLU A 47 2.05 3.52 4.80
N ALA A 48 2.60 4.61 4.28
CA ALA A 48 1.83 5.84 4.16
C ALA A 48 0.65 5.66 3.21
N TRP A 49 0.88 4.93 2.12
CA TRP A 49 -0.18 4.65 1.17
C TRP A 49 -1.29 3.81 1.80
N LEU A 50 -0.91 2.84 2.63
CA LEU A 50 -1.91 2.02 3.33
C LEU A 50 -2.77 2.88 4.25
N GLU A 51 -2.17 3.86 4.90
CA GLU A 51 -2.94 4.73 5.78
C GLU A 51 -3.99 5.50 5.00
N GLU A 52 -3.68 5.86 3.77
CA GLU A 52 -4.66 6.56 2.94
C GLU A 52 -5.81 5.66 2.52
N LEU A 53 -5.56 4.35 2.45
CA LEU A 53 -6.59 3.40 2.07
C LEU A 53 -7.42 2.94 3.26
N GLU A 54 -6.96 3.23 4.45
CA GLU A 54 -7.62 2.75 5.65
C GLU A 54 -9.00 3.37 5.76
N VAL A 55 -9.99 2.55 6.03
CA VAL A 55 -11.35 3.04 6.19
C VAL A 55 -11.79 2.79 7.61
N GLY A 56 -12.74 3.59 8.05
CA GLY A 56 -13.22 3.52 9.40
C GLY A 56 -12.57 4.57 10.26
N THR A 57 -12.93 4.59 11.52
CA THR A 57 -12.44 5.60 12.45
C THR A 57 -11.09 5.22 12.98
N ARG A 58 -10.15 6.13 12.85
CA ARG A 58 -8.85 5.97 13.48
C ARG A 58 -8.87 6.66 14.81
N ALA A 59 -8.14 6.09 15.72
CA ALA A 59 -8.12 6.65 17.08
C ALA A 59 -7.76 8.12 17.04
N GLY A 60 -8.58 8.93 17.65
CA GLY A 60 -8.31 10.35 17.76
C GLY A 60 -8.57 11.17 16.54
N GLU A 61 -9.06 10.56 15.47
CA GLU A 61 -9.34 11.29 14.26
C GLU A 61 -10.80 11.49 14.05
N ARG A 62 -11.09 12.31 13.09
CA ARG A 62 -12.45 12.57 12.73
C ARG A 62 -13.16 11.27 12.55
N HIS A 63 -14.28 11.37 12.52
CA HIS A 63 -14.99 10.25 12.32
C HIS A 63 -15.48 10.06 11.01
N VAL A 64 -15.67 9.73 10.44
CA VAL A 64 -16.01 9.56 9.43
C VAL A 64 -16.99 8.92 8.96
N ALA A 65 -17.43 9.11 8.74
CA ALA A 65 -18.24 8.52 8.63
C ALA A 65 -18.63 7.63 7.98
N THR A 66 -18.62 7.71 7.88
CA THR A 66 -18.93 6.99 7.63
C THR A 66 -19.43 6.12 7.30
N THR A 67 -19.44 6.12 7.19
CA THR A 67 -19.57 5.27 7.05
C THR A 67 -20.17 4.41 6.70
N ALA A 68 -20.30 4.52 6.71
CA ALA A 68 -20.47 3.67 6.56
C ALA A 68 -21.03 2.83 5.96
N ARG A 69 -20.90 2.80 5.65
CA ARG A 69 -21.03 2.02 5.18
C ARG A 69 -21.09 1.06 4.82
N ASN A 70 -20.75 0.98 4.61
CA ASN A 70 -20.43 0.14 4.43
C ASN A 70 -20.72 -0.70 4.19
N ARG A 71 -20.62 -0.70 4.10
CA ARG A 71 -20.39 -1.50 3.87
C ARG A 71 -20.53 -2.25 3.84
#